data_40984a8d6b1705b781faca574d9556cb
#
_entry.id   40984a8d6b1705b781faca574d9556cb
#
_cell.length_a   1.000
_cell.length_b   1.000
_cell.length_c   1.000
_cell.angle_alpha   90.00
_cell.angle_beta   90.00
_cell.angle_gamma   90.00
#
_symmetry.space_group_name_H-M   'P 1'
#
loop_
_entity.id
_entity.type
_entity.pdbx_description
1 polymer ?
#
loop_
_entity_poly.entity_id
_entity_poly.type
_entity_poly.pdbx_seq_one_letter_code
_entity_poly.pdbx_strand_id
1 'polypeptide(L)'
;MKKTLPISVLCFVALITTSAVWGQEFKPNLTQGVMKYQALRDTEIDPNAALREQGLKDWKQKRDTILAKAKKLLDQKDYTGVNQLLFPYDYLEPDDATFYDYLGKSYYYAGLFQPALDCFKLSYEQKKNSELLFFIGHSYEKTGNEKEALKMYKKGAKEGVAACQAKLAE
;
A
#
# COMPACT_ATOMS: atom_id res chain seq x y z
N MET A 1 13.09 28.80 37.02
CA MET A 1 12.14 28.96 35.90
C MET A 1 11.85 27.57 35.34
N LYS A 2 10.70 27.00 35.66
CA LYS A 2 10.28 25.66 35.22
C LYS A 2 9.63 25.81 33.85
N LYS A 3 10.22 25.22 32.81
CA LYS A 3 9.61 25.16 31.46
C LYS A 3 8.63 24.01 31.42
N THR A 4 7.34 24.32 31.36
CA THR A 4 6.28 23.37 31.12
C THR A 4 6.29 22.93 29.63
N LEU A 5 6.45 21.65 29.37
CA LEU A 5 6.29 21.04 28.06
C LEU A 5 4.81 21.04 27.63
N PRO A 6 4.48 21.28 26.38
CA PRO A 6 3.09 21.30 25.90
C PRO A 6 2.48 19.89 25.91
N ILE A 7 1.23 19.83 26.37
CA ILE A 7 0.41 18.64 26.66
C ILE A 7 0.07 17.79 25.38
N SER A 8 0.47 18.22 24.20
CA SER A 8 0.10 17.57 22.93
C SER A 8 0.89 16.31 22.55
N VAL A 9 1.94 15.95 23.33
CA VAL A 9 2.76 14.76 23.02
C VAL A 9 2.40 13.54 23.89
N LEU A 10 1.57 13.71 24.91
CA LEU A 10 1.26 12.66 25.89
C LEU A 10 0.06 11.75 25.53
N CYS A 11 -0.67 12.03 24.45
CA CYS A 11 -1.84 11.22 24.07
C CYS A 11 -1.53 10.00 23.20
N PHE A 12 -0.27 9.77 22.80
CA PHE A 12 0.05 8.66 21.89
C PHE A 12 0.71 7.44 22.54
N VAL A 13 1.07 7.49 23.82
CA VAL A 13 1.78 6.40 24.51
C VAL A 13 0.92 5.63 25.51
N ALA A 14 -0.29 6.09 25.83
CA ALA A 14 -1.11 5.53 26.91
C ALA A 14 -2.14 4.45 26.49
N LEU A 15 -2.09 3.90 25.27
CA LEU A 15 -3.06 2.88 24.79
C LEU A 15 -2.47 1.50 24.50
N ILE A 16 -1.27 1.19 25.00
CA ILE A 16 -0.64 -0.13 24.75
C ILE A 16 -0.70 -1.09 25.96
N THR A 17 -1.26 -0.72 27.07
CA THR A 17 -1.29 -1.61 28.23
C THR A 17 -2.67 -1.77 28.85
N THR A 18 -3.64 -2.34 28.20
CA THR A 18 -4.74 -3.13 28.81
C THR A 18 -5.62 -3.74 27.73
N SER A 19 -5.31 -4.89 27.20
CA SER A 19 -6.34 -5.77 26.61
C SER A 19 -5.85 -7.18 26.39
N ALA A 20 -5.54 -7.84 27.48
CA ALA A 20 -5.62 -9.30 27.54
C ALA A 20 -7.05 -9.65 27.99
N VAL A 21 -8.07 -9.42 27.18
CA VAL A 21 -9.39 -10.10 27.30
C VAL A 21 -10.12 -9.97 25.96
N TRP A 22 -10.51 -11.15 25.40
CA TRP A 22 -11.34 -11.37 24.22
C TRP A 22 -10.67 -11.19 22.85
N GLY A 23 -10.40 -12.29 22.21
CA GLY A 23 -9.97 -12.60 20.87
C GLY A 23 -10.65 -11.84 19.72
N GLN A 24 -10.56 -10.54 19.71
CA GLN A 24 -10.79 -9.72 18.55
C GLN A 24 -9.44 -9.37 17.94
N GLU A 25 -9.11 -10.00 16.81
CA GLU A 25 -8.02 -9.55 15.96
C GLU A 25 -8.15 -8.03 15.75
N PHE A 26 -7.20 -7.28 16.30
CA PHE A 26 -7.04 -5.87 15.96
C PHE A 26 -6.68 -5.80 14.47
N LYS A 27 -7.69 -5.65 13.63
CA LYS A 27 -7.49 -5.26 12.23
C LYS A 27 -7.28 -3.75 12.23
N PRO A 28 -6.05 -3.24 12.03
CA PRO A 28 -5.85 -1.80 11.91
C PRO A 28 -6.77 -1.31 10.78
N ASN A 29 -7.53 -0.25 11.03
CA ASN A 29 -8.44 0.32 10.05
C ASN A 29 -7.61 1.11 9.02
N LEU A 30 -6.95 0.37 8.12
CA LEU A 30 -6.06 0.89 7.07
C LEU A 30 -6.81 1.82 6.10
N THR A 31 -8.12 1.63 5.94
CA THR A 31 -8.97 2.47 5.09
C THR A 31 -9.09 3.91 5.61
N GLN A 32 -9.16 4.12 6.93
CA GLN A 32 -9.20 5.49 7.48
C GLN A 32 -7.87 6.24 7.32
N GLY A 33 -6.75 5.52 7.38
CA GLY A 33 -5.43 6.10 7.11
C GLY A 33 -5.34 6.61 5.67
N VAL A 34 -5.68 5.79 4.69
CA VAL A 34 -5.64 6.12 3.26
C VAL A 34 -6.56 7.30 2.93
N MET A 35 -7.81 7.31 3.44
CA MET A 35 -8.75 8.43 3.21
C MET A 35 -8.27 9.75 3.82
N LYS A 36 -7.64 9.71 4.98
CA LYS A 36 -7.12 10.93 5.64
C LYS A 36 -5.95 11.54 4.85
N TYR A 37 -5.09 10.72 4.26
CA TYR A 37 -3.98 11.19 3.42
C TYR A 37 -4.47 11.72 2.07
N GLN A 38 -5.50 11.13 1.47
CA GLN A 38 -6.12 11.68 0.25
C GLN A 38 -6.75 13.06 0.48
N ALA A 39 -7.45 13.26 1.59
CA ALA A 39 -8.04 14.55 1.92
C ALA A 39 -7.00 15.67 2.15
N LEU A 40 -5.77 15.32 2.57
CA LEU A 40 -4.68 16.30 2.75
C LEU A 40 -3.99 16.69 1.44
N ARG A 41 -4.12 15.87 0.38
CA ARG A 41 -3.57 16.19 -0.96
C ARG A 41 -4.31 17.32 -1.67
N ASP A 42 -5.60 17.49 -1.37
CA ASP A 42 -6.47 18.46 -2.06
C ASP A 42 -6.30 19.89 -1.54
N THR A 43 -5.40 20.13 -0.57
CA THR A 43 -5.07 21.47 -0.09
C THR A 43 -3.83 21.99 -0.80
N GLU A 44 -3.92 23.19 -1.40
CA GLU A 44 -2.84 23.85 -2.20
C GLU A 44 -1.53 24.09 -1.41
N ILE A 45 -1.51 23.87 -0.09
CA ILE A 45 -0.34 24.05 0.77
C ILE A 45 -0.14 22.78 1.58
N ASP A 46 0.88 21.99 1.22
CA ASP A 46 1.33 20.86 2.05
C ASP A 46 2.12 21.40 3.27
N PRO A 47 1.52 21.40 4.49
CA PRO A 47 2.21 21.91 5.68
C PRO A 47 3.43 21.05 6.07
N ASN A 48 3.60 19.87 5.48
CA ASN A 48 4.68 18.94 5.74
C ASN A 48 5.67 18.80 4.58
N ALA A 49 5.65 19.69 3.59
CA ALA A 49 6.50 19.60 2.39
C ALA A 49 7.98 19.38 2.72
N ALA A 50 8.52 20.09 3.72
CA ALA A 50 9.91 19.93 4.15
C ALA A 50 10.19 18.53 4.76
N LEU A 51 9.25 18.01 5.57
CA LEU A 51 9.35 16.66 6.15
C LEU A 51 9.25 15.59 5.06
N ARG A 52 8.37 15.79 4.08
CA ARG A 52 8.23 14.90 2.94
C ARG A 52 9.49 14.89 2.07
N GLU A 53 10.08 16.04 1.79
CA GLU A 53 11.34 16.13 1.05
C GLU A 53 12.48 15.40 1.77
N GLN A 54 12.61 15.60 3.07
CA GLN A 54 13.61 14.90 3.88
C GLN A 54 13.35 13.38 3.88
N GLY A 55 12.10 12.96 4.02
CA GLY A 55 11.69 11.55 3.94
C GLY A 55 12.02 10.92 2.59
N LEU A 56 11.80 11.65 1.48
CA LEU A 56 12.17 11.17 0.13
C LEU A 56 13.68 11.04 -0.05
N LYS A 57 14.50 11.92 0.56
CA LYS A 57 15.96 11.77 0.57
C LYS A 57 16.37 10.50 1.33
N ASP A 58 15.78 10.27 2.50
CA ASP A 58 16.03 9.06 3.30
C ASP A 58 15.58 7.79 2.56
N TRP A 59 14.39 7.83 1.93
CA TRP A 59 13.91 6.76 1.05
C TRP A 59 14.92 6.44 -0.05
N LYS A 60 15.35 7.42 -0.83
CA LYS A 60 16.32 7.23 -1.93
C LYS A 60 17.60 6.57 -1.45
N GLN A 61 18.06 6.91 -0.25
CA GLN A 61 19.27 6.35 0.33
C GLN A 61 19.10 4.90 0.78
N LYS A 62 17.93 4.54 1.32
CA LYS A 62 17.67 3.22 1.93
C LYS A 62 16.86 2.27 1.03
N ARG A 63 16.36 2.77 -0.10
CA ARG A 63 15.43 2.09 -1.02
C ARG A 63 15.79 0.65 -1.30
N ASP A 64 17.00 0.40 -1.78
CA ASP A 64 17.39 -0.94 -2.23
C ASP A 64 17.42 -1.94 -1.06
N THR A 65 17.86 -1.49 0.12
CA THR A 65 17.83 -2.31 1.33
C THR A 65 16.40 -2.63 1.78
N ILE A 66 15.51 -1.63 1.73
CA ILE A 66 14.10 -1.79 2.12
C ILE A 66 13.40 -2.73 1.14
N LEU A 67 13.55 -2.52 -0.18
CA LEU A 67 12.94 -3.36 -1.20
C LEU A 67 13.48 -4.80 -1.20
N ALA A 68 14.76 -4.99 -0.92
CA ALA A 68 15.33 -6.34 -0.75
C ALA A 68 14.71 -7.07 0.46
N LYS A 69 14.50 -6.37 1.59
CA LYS A 69 13.80 -6.93 2.75
C LYS A 69 12.34 -7.24 2.43
N ALA A 70 11.64 -6.31 1.77
CA ALA A 70 10.25 -6.51 1.36
C ALA A 70 10.11 -7.72 0.44
N LYS A 71 11.01 -7.88 -0.53
CA LYS A 71 11.04 -9.05 -1.41
C LYS A 71 11.19 -10.34 -0.62
N LYS A 72 12.13 -10.40 0.33
CA LYS A 72 12.32 -11.58 1.19
C LYS A 72 11.06 -11.92 1.99
N LEU A 73 10.37 -10.93 2.53
CA LEU A 73 9.11 -11.13 3.25
C LEU A 73 8.00 -11.63 2.31
N LEU A 74 7.91 -11.11 1.07
CA LEU A 74 6.98 -11.63 0.05
C LEU A 74 7.26 -13.08 -0.30
N ASP A 75 8.53 -13.45 -0.48
CA ASP A 75 8.95 -14.83 -0.77
C ASP A 75 8.57 -15.78 0.39
N GLN A 76 8.55 -15.27 1.63
CA GLN A 76 8.08 -15.96 2.83
C GLN A 76 6.56 -15.91 3.04
N LYS A 77 5.83 -15.21 2.16
CA LYS A 77 4.38 -14.93 2.28
C LYS A 77 4.01 -14.14 3.55
N ASP A 78 4.95 -13.42 4.13
CA ASP A 78 4.71 -12.51 5.26
C ASP A 78 4.23 -11.16 4.75
N TYR A 79 2.98 -11.12 4.32
CA TYR A 79 2.36 -9.90 3.78
C TYR A 79 2.18 -8.81 4.83
N THR A 80 1.98 -9.21 6.08
CA THR A 80 1.89 -8.26 7.20
C THR A 80 3.23 -7.57 7.43
N GLY A 81 4.32 -8.32 7.43
CA GLY A 81 5.68 -7.77 7.54
C GLY A 81 6.02 -6.83 6.38
N VAL A 82 5.60 -7.16 5.14
CA VAL A 82 5.76 -6.26 3.99
C VAL A 82 5.02 -4.94 4.23
N ASN A 83 3.76 -5.01 4.67
CA ASN A 83 2.96 -3.82 4.93
C ASN A 83 3.59 -2.96 6.03
N GLN A 84 3.96 -3.54 7.16
CA GLN A 84 4.64 -2.83 8.26
C GLN A 84 5.95 -2.16 7.83
N LEU A 85 6.69 -2.78 6.91
CA LEU A 85 7.95 -2.26 6.39
C LEU A 85 7.75 -1.10 5.42
N LEU A 86 6.76 -1.18 4.51
CA LEU A 86 6.57 -0.23 3.42
C LEU A 86 5.59 0.89 3.74
N PHE A 87 4.53 0.62 4.51
CA PHE A 87 3.49 1.60 4.84
C PHE A 87 4.03 2.94 5.39
N PRO A 88 5.09 2.97 6.25
CA PRO A 88 5.67 4.24 6.71
C PRO A 88 6.21 5.15 5.61
N TYR A 89 6.44 4.63 4.39
CA TYR A 89 6.93 5.39 3.24
C TYR A 89 5.83 5.76 2.24
N ASP A 90 4.62 5.20 2.37
CA ASP A 90 3.52 5.42 1.43
C ASP A 90 3.11 6.89 1.34
N TYR A 91 3.12 7.62 2.48
CA TYR A 91 2.81 9.06 2.51
C TYR A 91 3.80 9.92 1.73
N LEU A 92 5.00 9.40 1.44
CA LEU A 92 6.03 10.10 0.66
C LEU A 92 5.72 10.07 -0.84
N GLU A 93 4.83 9.18 -1.27
CA GLU A 93 4.51 8.92 -2.68
C GLU A 93 5.78 8.72 -3.51
N PRO A 94 6.61 7.72 -3.17
CA PRO A 94 7.85 7.50 -3.88
C PRO A 94 7.56 7.16 -5.34
N ASP A 95 8.31 7.75 -6.27
CA ASP A 95 8.26 7.40 -7.69
C ASP A 95 8.99 6.07 -7.92
N ASP A 96 8.35 4.96 -7.53
CA ASP A 96 8.94 3.63 -7.52
C ASP A 96 7.90 2.52 -7.78
N ALA A 97 7.90 2.01 -9.00
CA ALA A 97 7.00 0.94 -9.40
C ALA A 97 7.14 -0.33 -8.54
N THR A 98 8.35 -0.68 -8.09
CA THR A 98 8.59 -1.87 -7.26
C THR A 98 8.04 -1.71 -5.86
N PHE A 99 8.12 -0.49 -5.30
CA PHE A 99 7.49 -0.15 -4.03
C PHE A 99 6.00 -0.41 -4.07
N TYR A 100 5.31 0.16 -5.08
CA TYR A 100 3.86 -0.01 -5.22
C TYR A 100 3.45 -1.44 -5.60
N ASP A 101 4.27 -2.18 -6.36
CA ASP A 101 4.01 -3.60 -6.61
C ASP A 101 4.02 -4.41 -5.30
N TYR A 102 5.03 -4.22 -4.47
CA TYR A 102 5.16 -4.96 -3.22
C TYR A 102 4.09 -4.56 -2.18
N LEU A 103 3.83 -3.26 -2.04
CA LEU A 103 2.78 -2.77 -1.17
C LEU A 103 1.40 -3.24 -1.64
N GLY A 104 1.13 -3.18 -2.95
CA GLY A 104 -0.10 -3.70 -3.56
C GLY A 104 -0.30 -5.19 -3.28
N LYS A 105 0.74 -6.01 -3.41
CA LYS A 105 0.70 -7.45 -3.06
C LYS A 105 0.37 -7.66 -1.59
N SER A 106 0.94 -6.87 -0.69
CA SER A 106 0.63 -6.98 0.74
C SER A 106 -0.84 -6.71 1.03
N TYR A 107 -1.42 -5.66 0.44
CA TYR A 107 -2.84 -5.36 0.55
C TYR A 107 -3.74 -6.43 -0.09
N TYR A 108 -3.37 -6.89 -1.28
CA TYR A 108 -4.12 -7.90 -2.02
C TYR A 108 -4.28 -9.20 -1.23
N TYR A 109 -3.19 -9.73 -0.70
CA TYR A 109 -3.21 -10.96 0.10
C TYR A 109 -3.82 -10.77 1.49
N ALA A 110 -3.92 -9.53 1.98
CA ALA A 110 -4.70 -9.18 3.16
C ALA A 110 -6.21 -9.01 2.86
N GLY A 111 -6.65 -9.18 1.60
CA GLY A 111 -8.05 -9.00 1.20
C GLY A 111 -8.49 -7.53 1.06
N LEU A 112 -7.56 -6.59 1.10
CA LEU A 112 -7.79 -5.16 0.98
C LEU A 112 -7.70 -4.75 -0.50
N PHE A 113 -8.72 -5.13 -1.29
CA PHE A 113 -8.65 -5.05 -2.75
C PHE A 113 -8.65 -3.62 -3.30
N GLN A 114 -9.31 -2.66 -2.64
CA GLN A 114 -9.28 -1.27 -3.13
C GLN A 114 -7.90 -0.62 -2.96
N PRO A 115 -7.24 -0.63 -1.79
CA PRO A 115 -5.86 -0.17 -1.66
C PRO A 115 -4.87 -0.92 -2.57
N ALA A 116 -5.05 -2.24 -2.74
CA ALA A 116 -4.24 -3.02 -3.66
C ALA A 116 -4.37 -2.53 -5.10
N LEU A 117 -5.62 -2.27 -5.55
CA LEU A 117 -5.90 -1.75 -6.88
C LEU A 117 -5.20 -0.42 -7.14
N ASP A 118 -5.24 0.50 -6.17
CA ASP A 118 -4.62 1.81 -6.29
C ASP A 118 -3.09 1.69 -6.41
N CYS A 119 -2.46 0.85 -5.56
CA CYS A 119 -1.03 0.57 -5.64
C CYS A 119 -0.64 -0.09 -6.97
N PHE A 120 -1.38 -1.12 -7.42
CA PHE A 120 -1.06 -1.81 -8.69
C PHE A 120 -1.22 -0.89 -9.90
N LYS A 121 -2.18 0.03 -9.89
CA LYS A 121 -2.32 1.03 -10.96
C LYS A 121 -1.12 1.97 -11.00
N LEU A 122 -0.68 2.51 -9.86
CA LEU A 122 0.51 3.34 -9.76
C LEU A 122 1.76 2.60 -10.25
N SER A 123 1.96 1.36 -9.81
CA SER A 123 3.06 0.51 -10.27
C SER A 123 3.00 0.31 -11.79
N TYR A 124 1.82 -0.01 -12.33
CA TYR A 124 1.64 -0.26 -13.76
C TYR A 124 1.82 1.01 -14.61
N GLU A 125 1.45 2.18 -14.10
CA GLU A 125 1.65 3.47 -14.78
C GLU A 125 3.14 3.81 -14.91
N GLN A 126 3.90 3.61 -13.84
CA GLN A 126 5.34 3.87 -13.81
C GLN A 126 6.13 2.85 -14.62
N LYS A 127 5.77 1.57 -14.52
CA LYS A 127 6.42 0.48 -15.25
C LYS A 127 5.39 -0.52 -15.75
N LYS A 128 5.23 -0.62 -17.07
CA LYS A 128 4.30 -1.56 -17.70
C LYS A 128 4.74 -3.01 -17.48
N ASN A 129 4.29 -3.61 -16.37
CA ASN A 129 4.45 -5.03 -16.06
C ASN A 129 3.12 -5.74 -16.31
N SER A 130 3.06 -6.56 -17.36
CA SER A 130 1.83 -7.24 -17.77
C SER A 130 1.26 -8.17 -16.71
N GLU A 131 2.08 -8.74 -15.83
CA GLU A 131 1.61 -9.59 -14.73
C GLU A 131 0.67 -8.85 -13.77
N LEU A 132 0.87 -7.52 -13.61
CA LEU A 132 0.00 -6.69 -12.78
C LEU A 132 -1.42 -6.61 -13.32
N LEU A 133 -1.64 -6.84 -14.61
CA LEU A 133 -2.98 -6.80 -15.21
C LEU A 133 -3.92 -7.84 -14.61
N PHE A 134 -3.40 -9.01 -14.20
CA PHE A 134 -4.18 -9.98 -13.46
C PHE A 134 -4.60 -9.45 -12.09
N PHE A 135 -3.66 -8.90 -11.31
CA PHE A 135 -3.95 -8.37 -9.97
C PHE A 135 -4.90 -7.18 -10.02
N ILE A 136 -4.73 -6.28 -11.01
CA ILE A 136 -5.63 -5.14 -11.24
C ILE A 136 -7.03 -5.66 -11.59
N GLY A 137 -7.13 -6.60 -12.53
CA GLY A 137 -8.40 -7.19 -12.95
C GLY A 137 -9.12 -7.87 -11.79
N HIS A 138 -8.42 -8.70 -11.02
CA HIS A 138 -9.01 -9.40 -9.88
C HIS A 138 -9.41 -8.44 -8.74
N SER A 139 -8.63 -7.39 -8.51
CA SER A 139 -9.00 -6.36 -7.54
C SER A 139 -10.26 -5.60 -7.97
N TYR A 140 -10.43 -5.28 -9.26
CA TYR A 140 -11.67 -4.73 -9.80
C TYR A 140 -12.85 -5.69 -9.61
N GLU A 141 -12.68 -6.98 -9.91
CA GLU A 141 -13.70 -8.01 -9.69
C GLU A 141 -14.15 -8.04 -8.22
N LYS A 142 -13.19 -8.08 -7.29
CA LYS A 142 -13.46 -8.09 -5.85
C LYS A 142 -14.09 -6.80 -5.30
N THR A 143 -13.94 -5.69 -6.01
CA THR A 143 -14.60 -4.41 -5.68
C THR A 143 -15.91 -4.18 -6.46
N GLY A 144 -16.41 -5.19 -7.20
CA GLY A 144 -17.67 -5.14 -7.92
C GLY A 144 -17.61 -4.44 -9.29
N ASN A 145 -16.42 -4.15 -9.80
CA ASN A 145 -16.23 -3.48 -11.09
C ASN A 145 -15.93 -4.49 -12.22
N GLU A 146 -16.87 -5.38 -12.49
CA GLU A 146 -16.70 -6.49 -13.43
C GLU A 146 -16.30 -6.04 -14.85
N LYS A 147 -16.84 -4.92 -15.33
CA LYS A 147 -16.53 -4.38 -16.66
C LYS A 147 -15.04 -4.03 -16.78
N GLU A 148 -14.47 -3.36 -15.80
CA GLU A 148 -13.04 -3.00 -15.80
C GLU A 148 -12.18 -4.24 -15.54
N ALA A 149 -12.64 -5.18 -14.70
CA ALA A 149 -11.97 -6.47 -14.51
C ALA A 149 -11.80 -7.21 -15.82
N LEU A 150 -12.89 -7.40 -16.58
CA LEU A 150 -12.87 -8.06 -17.88
C LEU A 150 -11.95 -7.37 -18.89
N LYS A 151 -11.89 -6.03 -18.87
CA LYS A 151 -10.98 -5.25 -19.72
C LYS A 151 -9.53 -5.53 -19.38
N MET A 152 -9.18 -5.60 -18.09
CA MET A 152 -7.82 -5.92 -17.65
C MET A 152 -7.45 -7.36 -17.99
N TYR A 153 -8.35 -8.33 -17.77
CA TYR A 153 -8.10 -9.72 -18.15
C TYR A 153 -7.88 -9.89 -19.66
N LYS A 154 -8.72 -9.26 -20.49
CA LYS A 154 -8.55 -9.29 -21.96
C LYS A 154 -7.20 -8.68 -22.37
N LYS A 155 -6.78 -7.59 -21.73
CA LYS A 155 -5.49 -6.96 -22.00
C LYS A 155 -4.35 -7.87 -21.59
N GLY A 156 -4.36 -8.42 -20.37
CA GLY A 156 -3.32 -9.33 -19.89
C GLY A 156 -3.22 -10.61 -20.72
N ALA A 157 -4.36 -11.18 -21.14
CA ALA A 157 -4.38 -12.34 -21.99
C ALA A 157 -3.71 -12.09 -23.36
N LYS A 158 -3.93 -10.91 -23.96
CA LYS A 158 -3.24 -10.49 -25.20
C LYS A 158 -1.73 -10.30 -25.00
N GLU A 159 -1.32 -9.89 -23.80
CA GLU A 159 0.08 -9.72 -23.42
C GLU A 159 0.73 -11.04 -22.91
N GLY A 160 0.00 -12.17 -23.00
CA GLY A 160 0.53 -13.50 -22.67
C GLY A 160 0.45 -13.89 -21.21
N VAL A 161 -0.28 -13.14 -20.36
CA VAL A 161 -0.45 -13.47 -18.94
C VAL A 161 -1.36 -14.69 -18.78
N ALA A 162 -0.79 -15.83 -18.41
CA ALA A 162 -1.52 -17.10 -18.30
C ALA A 162 -2.69 -17.04 -17.31
N ALA A 163 -2.53 -16.34 -16.18
CA ALA A 163 -3.60 -16.17 -15.20
C ALA A 163 -4.81 -15.40 -15.76
N CYS A 164 -4.56 -14.41 -16.65
CA CYS A 164 -5.63 -13.69 -17.35
C CYS A 164 -6.32 -14.57 -18.38
N GLN A 165 -5.57 -15.43 -19.10
CA GLN A 165 -6.14 -16.37 -20.06
C GLN A 165 -7.02 -17.40 -19.36
N ALA A 166 -6.56 -17.96 -18.23
CA ALA A 166 -7.33 -18.89 -17.42
C ALA A 166 -8.65 -18.25 -16.93
N LYS A 167 -8.58 -16.99 -16.46
CA LYS A 167 -9.74 -16.26 -15.95
C LYS A 167 -10.80 -15.97 -17.02
N LEU A 168 -10.42 -15.85 -18.27
CA LEU A 168 -11.34 -15.66 -19.39
C LEU A 168 -11.96 -16.98 -19.91
N ALA A 169 -11.44 -18.12 -19.49
CA ALA A 169 -11.93 -19.45 -19.86
C ALA A 169 -12.97 -20.01 -18.85
N GLU A 170 -13.12 -19.36 -17.69
CA GLU A 170 -14.16 -19.67 -16.69
C GLU A 170 -15.53 -19.16 -17.12
#